data_70802640c70ddb34c9c8ba13ec2261da
#
_entry.id   70802640c70ddb34c9c8ba13ec2261da
#
_cell.length_a   1.000
_cell.length_b   1.000
_cell.length_c   1.000
_cell.angle_alpha   90.00
_cell.angle_beta   90.00
_cell.angle_gamma   90.00
#
_symmetry.space_group_name_H-M   'P 1'
#
loop_
_entity.id
_entity.type
_entity.pdbx_description
1 polymer ?
#
loop_
_entity_poly.entity_id
_entity_poly.type
_entity_poly.pdbx_seq_one_letter_code
_entity_poly.pdbx_strand_id
1 'polypeptide(L)'
;LLASSAASDVYKRQQMYIDGYGGSMKIALDYQSKGWLVTNVMANEMPDIWLQNSSVLGDMVDTTFVDIITGNKPVDYFDTFVEEWLAAGGQATLDALDEMYPAE
;
A
#
# COMPACT_ATOMS: atom_id res chain seq x y z
N LEU A 1 15.05 -22.65 -39.31
CA LEU A 1 15.46 -23.53 -38.19
C LEU A 1 16.05 -22.72 -37.03
N LEU A 2 16.95 -21.77 -37.29
CA LEU A 2 17.53 -20.92 -36.22
C LEU A 2 16.50 -19.94 -35.65
N ALA A 3 15.59 -19.41 -36.44
CA ALA A 3 14.50 -18.53 -36.00
C ALA A 3 13.49 -19.29 -35.13
N SER A 4 13.23 -20.57 -35.42
CA SER A 4 12.36 -21.43 -34.63
C SER A 4 12.95 -21.75 -33.26
N SER A 5 14.27 -21.96 -33.15
CA SER A 5 14.93 -22.21 -31.86
C SER A 5 14.96 -20.94 -30.98
N ALA A 6 15.23 -19.76 -31.59
CA ALA A 6 15.21 -18.50 -30.85
C ALA A 6 13.81 -18.16 -30.32
N ALA A 7 12.77 -18.37 -31.11
CA ALA A 7 11.39 -18.21 -30.67
C ALA A 7 11.03 -19.17 -29.52
N SER A 8 11.49 -20.42 -29.59
CA SER A 8 11.33 -21.41 -28.51
C SER A 8 12.05 -20.98 -27.24
N ASP A 9 13.24 -20.39 -27.34
CA ASP A 9 14.01 -19.94 -26.18
C ASP A 9 13.38 -18.70 -25.50
N VAL A 10 12.81 -17.79 -26.29
CA VAL A 10 12.01 -16.67 -25.77
C VAL A 10 10.78 -17.18 -25.04
N TYR A 11 10.09 -18.16 -25.62
CA TYR A 11 8.91 -18.77 -24.99
C TYR A 11 9.24 -19.48 -23.68
N LYS A 12 10.36 -20.22 -23.62
CA LYS A 12 10.86 -20.86 -22.40
C LYS A 12 11.21 -19.84 -21.31
N ARG A 13 11.82 -18.72 -21.67
CA ARG A 13 12.10 -17.63 -20.73
C ARG A 13 10.82 -17.01 -20.18
N GLN A 14 9.81 -16.79 -21.03
CA GLN A 14 8.51 -16.30 -20.60
C GLN A 14 7.84 -17.31 -19.65
N GLN A 15 7.91 -18.62 -19.95
CA GLN A 15 7.38 -19.67 -19.09
C GLN A 15 8.09 -19.71 -17.72
N MET A 16 9.43 -19.56 -17.69
CA MET A 16 10.18 -19.44 -16.45
C MET A 16 9.75 -18.23 -15.60
N TYR A 17 9.43 -17.10 -16.27
CA TYR A 17 8.91 -15.91 -15.60
C TYR A 17 7.52 -16.18 -15.00
N ILE A 18 6.65 -16.81 -15.76
CA ILE A 18 5.28 -17.18 -15.32
C ILE A 18 5.35 -18.23 -14.18
N ASP A 19 6.23 -19.22 -14.28
CA ASP A 19 6.42 -20.25 -13.24
C ASP A 19 7.04 -19.65 -11.97
N GLY A 20 7.94 -18.66 -12.10
CA GLY A 20 8.45 -17.89 -10.97
C GLY A 20 7.36 -17.09 -10.27
N TYR A 21 6.52 -16.40 -11.04
CA TYR A 21 5.34 -15.72 -10.52
C TYR A 21 4.31 -16.70 -9.95
N GLY A 22 4.09 -17.86 -10.61
CA GLY A 22 3.23 -18.93 -10.11
C GLY A 22 3.73 -19.50 -8.78
N GLY A 23 5.03 -19.59 -8.57
CA GLY A 23 5.64 -19.96 -7.30
C GLY A 23 5.34 -18.94 -6.19
N SER A 24 5.49 -17.65 -6.48
CA SER A 24 5.16 -16.57 -5.54
C SER A 24 3.66 -16.57 -5.18
N MET A 25 2.80 -16.79 -6.16
CA MET A 25 1.36 -16.88 -5.95
C MET A 25 0.98 -18.05 -5.06
N LYS A 26 1.62 -19.24 -5.25
CA LYS A 26 1.40 -20.41 -4.39
C LYS A 26 1.80 -20.13 -2.93
N ILE A 27 2.91 -19.41 -2.71
CA ILE A 27 3.33 -19.00 -1.37
C ILE A 27 2.31 -18.03 -0.75
N ALA A 28 1.82 -17.05 -1.51
CA ALA A 28 0.79 -16.14 -1.03
C ALA A 28 -0.52 -16.84 -0.67
N LEU A 29 -0.96 -17.81 -1.49
CA LEU A 29 -2.14 -18.63 -1.21
C LEU A 29 -1.94 -19.54 0.02
N ASP A 30 -0.73 -20.08 0.22
CA ASP A 30 -0.39 -20.86 1.41
C ASP A 30 -0.47 -19.98 2.67
N TYR A 31 0.05 -18.75 2.62
CA TYR A 31 -0.07 -17.79 3.72
C TYR A 31 -1.53 -17.40 4.01
N GLN A 32 -2.33 -17.23 2.96
CA GLN A 32 -3.75 -16.99 3.11
C GLN A 32 -4.47 -18.16 3.80
N SER A 33 -4.17 -19.40 3.38
CA SER A 33 -4.77 -20.61 3.97
C SER A 33 -4.39 -20.82 5.44
N LYS A 34 -3.24 -20.29 5.86
CA LYS A 34 -2.74 -20.33 7.24
C LYS A 34 -3.22 -19.14 8.09
N GLY A 35 -3.99 -18.23 7.51
CA GLY A 35 -4.46 -17.02 8.21
C GLY A 35 -3.35 -16.00 8.51
N TRP A 36 -2.22 -16.06 7.79
CA TRP A 36 -1.08 -15.15 7.99
C TRP A 36 -1.19 -13.86 7.19
N LEU A 37 -2.16 -13.78 6.27
CA LEU A 37 -2.43 -12.57 5.52
C LEU A 37 -3.46 -11.71 6.26
N VAL A 38 -3.06 -10.51 6.59
CA VAL A 38 -3.95 -9.47 7.08
C VAL A 38 -4.45 -8.66 5.89
N THR A 39 -5.75 -8.70 5.65
CA THR A 39 -6.38 -7.94 4.58
C THR A 39 -6.59 -6.50 5.04
N ASN A 40 -6.30 -5.53 4.17
CA ASN A 40 -6.66 -4.14 4.46
C ASN A 40 -8.19 -4.03 4.48
N VAL A 41 -8.74 -3.63 5.61
CA VAL A 41 -10.19 -3.45 5.80
C VAL A 41 -10.79 -2.44 4.81
N MET A 42 -10.03 -1.42 4.44
CA MET A 42 -10.43 -0.39 3.48
C MET A 42 -10.41 -0.87 2.01
N ALA A 43 -10.00 -2.11 1.72
CA ALA A 43 -9.88 -2.58 0.33
C ALA A 43 -11.23 -2.68 -0.39
N ASN A 44 -12.31 -2.94 0.36
CA ASN A 44 -13.64 -3.16 -0.21
C ASN A 44 -14.59 -1.99 0.06
N GLU A 45 -14.40 -1.28 1.15
CA GLU A 45 -15.28 -0.20 1.59
C GLU A 45 -14.47 0.86 2.32
N MET A 46 -14.61 2.11 1.87
CA MET A 46 -13.90 3.27 2.42
C MET A 46 -14.92 4.27 2.96
N PRO A 47 -14.66 4.88 4.13
CA PRO A 47 -15.49 5.97 4.61
C PRO A 47 -15.53 7.14 3.61
N ASP A 48 -16.69 7.77 3.42
CA ASP A 48 -16.82 8.95 2.55
C ASP A 48 -15.86 10.08 2.95
N ILE A 49 -15.62 10.24 4.25
CA ILE A 49 -14.68 11.24 4.79
C ILE A 49 -13.24 11.00 4.31
N TRP A 50 -12.82 9.73 4.13
CA TRP A 50 -11.54 9.41 3.54
C TRP A 50 -11.48 9.85 2.08
N LEU A 51 -12.52 9.57 1.29
CA LEU A 51 -12.56 9.96 -0.12
C LEU A 51 -12.47 11.48 -0.30
N GLN A 52 -13.03 12.24 0.64
CA GLN A 52 -12.97 13.71 0.62
C GLN A 52 -11.59 14.26 0.99
N ASN A 53 -10.91 13.66 1.94
CA ASN A 53 -9.68 14.19 2.54
C ASN A 53 -8.40 13.50 2.08
N SER A 54 -8.48 12.33 1.45
CA SER A 54 -7.32 11.49 1.12
C SER A 54 -6.23 12.19 0.31
N SER A 55 -6.63 13.06 -0.65
CA SER A 55 -5.67 13.81 -1.45
C SER A 55 -4.88 14.80 -0.60
N VAL A 56 -5.56 15.59 0.23
CA VAL A 56 -4.91 16.58 1.11
C VAL A 56 -4.03 15.88 2.14
N LEU A 57 -4.54 14.82 2.77
CA LEU A 57 -3.79 14.04 3.75
C LEU A 57 -2.57 13.34 3.13
N GLY A 58 -2.68 12.86 1.89
CA GLY A 58 -1.56 12.28 1.14
C GLY A 58 -0.50 13.31 0.80
N ASP A 59 -0.88 14.47 0.27
CA ASP A 59 0.03 15.56 -0.07
C ASP A 59 0.79 16.07 1.17
N MET A 60 0.13 16.10 2.33
CA MET A 60 0.78 16.46 3.60
C MET A 60 1.85 15.45 3.99
N VAL A 61 1.58 14.15 3.83
CA VAL A 61 2.57 13.08 4.08
C VAL A 61 3.77 13.27 3.17
N ASP A 62 3.56 13.32 1.85
CA ASP A 62 4.63 13.38 0.86
C ASP A 62 5.50 14.63 1.06
N THR A 63 4.88 15.80 1.26
CA THR A 63 5.58 17.06 1.49
C THR A 63 6.42 17.02 2.76
N THR A 64 5.85 16.52 3.86
CA THR A 64 6.55 16.46 5.14
C THR A 64 7.74 15.52 5.09
N PHE A 65 7.58 14.33 4.50
CA PHE A 65 8.69 13.38 4.36
C PHE A 65 9.81 13.94 3.47
N VAL A 66 9.48 14.59 2.35
CA VAL A 66 10.47 15.23 1.49
C VAL A 66 11.19 16.35 2.26
N ASP A 67 10.49 17.20 3.00
CA ASP A 67 11.09 18.28 3.78
C ASP A 67 12.06 17.76 4.86
N ILE A 68 11.69 16.69 5.55
CA ILE A 68 12.57 16.06 6.56
C ILE A 68 13.79 15.42 5.90
N ILE A 69 13.60 14.65 4.81
CA ILE A 69 14.70 13.96 4.12
C ILE A 69 15.70 14.94 3.51
N THR A 70 15.21 16.06 2.97
CA THR A 70 16.06 17.10 2.37
C THR A 70 16.66 18.06 3.39
N GLY A 71 16.30 17.95 4.68
CA GLY A 71 16.79 18.79 5.75
C GLY A 71 16.13 20.19 5.83
N ASN A 72 15.04 20.43 5.09
CA ASN A 72 14.26 21.66 5.19
C ASN A 72 13.52 21.75 6.53
N LYS A 73 13.16 20.60 7.11
CA LYS A 73 12.57 20.48 8.44
C LYS A 73 13.36 19.47 9.29
N PRO A 74 13.48 19.68 10.60
CA PRO A 74 14.13 18.73 11.49
C PRO A 74 13.26 17.48 11.70
N VAL A 75 13.86 16.36 12.14
CA VAL A 75 13.16 15.07 12.35
C VAL A 75 12.04 15.18 13.39
N ASP A 76 12.23 15.96 14.43
CA ASP A 76 11.24 16.21 15.48
C ASP A 76 10.01 17.03 15.01
N TYR A 77 10.08 17.64 13.83
CA TYR A 77 8.88 18.22 13.18
C TYR A 77 7.80 17.15 12.93
N PHE A 78 8.17 15.87 12.91
CA PHE A 78 7.22 14.78 12.69
C PHE A 78 6.07 14.77 13.72
N ASP A 79 6.35 15.12 14.97
CA ASP A 79 5.31 15.17 16.00
C ASP A 79 4.29 16.29 15.70
N THR A 80 4.76 17.45 15.26
CA THR A 80 3.90 18.55 14.81
C THR A 80 3.09 18.14 13.57
N PHE A 81 3.70 17.45 12.63
CA PHE A 81 3.01 16.94 11.44
C PHE A 81 1.86 15.99 11.81
N VAL A 82 2.04 15.11 12.79
CA VAL A 82 0.97 14.20 13.25
C VAL A 82 -0.23 14.99 13.76
N GLU A 83 0.00 16.04 14.56
CA GLU A 83 -1.08 16.90 15.05
C GLU A 83 -1.80 17.63 13.90
N GLU A 84 -1.05 18.19 12.97
CA GLU A 84 -1.60 18.89 11.80
C GLU A 84 -2.40 17.92 10.90
N TRP A 85 -1.89 16.70 10.68
CA TRP A 85 -2.54 15.66 9.86
C TRP A 85 -3.86 15.20 10.49
N LEU A 86 -3.88 14.96 11.81
CA LEU A 86 -5.09 14.62 12.54
C LEU A 86 -6.13 15.73 12.45
N ALA A 87 -5.72 16.99 12.62
CA ALA A 87 -6.59 18.15 12.54
C ALA A 87 -7.13 18.40 11.13
N ALA A 88 -6.37 18.06 10.09
CA ALA A 88 -6.76 18.22 8.67
C ALA A 88 -7.83 17.20 8.20
N GLY A 89 -8.29 16.31 9.08
CA GLY A 89 -9.33 15.32 8.79
C GLY A 89 -8.88 13.87 9.03
N GLY A 90 -7.63 13.67 9.42
CA GLY A 90 -7.11 12.35 9.78
C GLY A 90 -7.87 11.74 10.94
N GLN A 91 -8.10 12.51 12.02
CA GLN A 91 -8.86 12.03 13.18
C GLN A 91 -10.29 11.62 12.79
N ALA A 92 -11.00 12.45 12.02
CA ALA A 92 -12.36 12.13 11.59
C ALA A 92 -12.41 10.87 10.71
N THR A 93 -11.34 10.61 9.94
CA THR A 93 -11.23 9.38 9.15
C THR A 93 -11.02 8.16 10.04
N LEU A 94 -10.18 8.27 11.07
CA LEU A 94 -9.94 7.18 12.03
C LEU A 94 -11.22 6.87 12.82
N ASP A 95 -11.93 7.88 13.29
CA ASP A 95 -13.19 7.71 14.02
C ASP A 95 -14.25 7.00 13.15
N ALA A 96 -14.35 7.37 11.88
CA ALA A 96 -15.26 6.71 10.93
C ALA A 96 -14.86 5.25 10.64
N LEU A 97 -13.56 4.94 10.61
CA LEU A 97 -13.07 3.57 10.47
C LEU A 97 -13.37 2.73 11.72
N ASP A 98 -13.19 3.28 12.92
CA ASP A 98 -13.50 2.60 14.17
C ASP A 98 -15.01 2.32 14.30
N GLU A 99 -15.85 3.20 13.75
CA GLU A 99 -17.31 2.98 13.70
C GLU A 99 -17.67 1.87 12.71
N MET A 100 -17.02 1.82 11.53
CA MET A 100 -17.27 0.80 10.50
C MET A 100 -16.71 -0.58 10.89
N TYR A 101 -15.58 -0.60 11.60
CA TYR A 101 -14.83 -1.81 11.95
C TYR A 101 -14.46 -1.79 13.44
N PRO A 102 -15.44 -1.91 14.34
CA PRO A 102 -15.15 -1.90 15.78
C PRO A 102 -14.22 -3.07 16.14
N ALA A 103 -13.23 -2.80 16.98
CA ALA A 103 -12.35 -3.83 17.53
C ALA A 103 -13.16 -4.83 18.36
N GLU A 104 -12.97 -6.13 18.11
CA GLU A 104 -13.57 -7.21 18.90
C GLU A 104 -12.96 -7.32 20.32
#